data_165be55dd92b98e8cb77199bd6360866
#
_entry.id   165be55dd92b98e8cb77199bd6360866
#
_cell.length_a   1.000
_cell.length_b   1.000
_cell.length_c   1.000
_cell.angle_alpha   90.00
_cell.angle_beta   90.00
_cell.angle_gamma   90.00
#
_symmetry.space_group_name_H-M   'P 1'
#
loop_
_entity.id
_entity.type
_entity.pdbx_description
1 polymer ?
#
loop_
_entity_poly.entity_id
_entity_poly.type
_entity_poly.pdbx_seq_one_letter_code
_entity_poly.pdbx_strand_id
1 'polypeptide(L)'
;NNAIVSLDRAIYGTDAAFANKVDIESAARFYIVQELMGNRESYHGSCYFYKDMGADAKWFWGPVWDFGNSLFNMNQTWIYEEFPYAPQNFVGQMNTHDNFHQTLIKAWQHFLYYEYANYKSYLTDYANHIAAAAANDKACWPNYGNDNVQQRCKDVINLIDNRVKWLKTKWGDGKPDPGADIKTMTQGSTSCHRKVLENNQLLIRVNGSVYTMQGTRVE
;
A
#
# COMPACT_ATOMS: atom_id res chain seq x y z
N ASN A 1 15.80 13.95 14.41
CA ASN A 1 16.40 14.62 13.24
C ASN A 1 17.45 13.75 12.53
N ASN A 2 18.37 13.10 13.25
CA ASN A 2 19.45 12.32 12.61
C ASN A 2 18.94 11.12 11.79
N ALA A 3 17.82 10.48 12.20
CA ALA A 3 17.27 9.33 11.50
C ALA A 3 16.70 9.72 10.12
N ILE A 4 15.98 10.83 10.02
CA ILE A 4 15.43 11.34 8.75
C ILE A 4 16.56 11.79 7.82
N VAL A 5 17.58 12.50 8.33
CA VAL A 5 18.76 12.88 7.54
C VAL A 5 19.51 11.64 7.02
N SER A 6 19.57 10.56 7.83
CA SER A 6 20.18 9.30 7.40
C SER A 6 19.37 8.60 6.32
N LEU A 7 18.03 8.67 6.39
CA LEU A 7 17.14 8.14 5.36
C LEU A 7 17.31 8.92 4.05
N ASP A 8 17.27 10.25 4.12
CA ASP A 8 17.46 11.11 2.96
C ASP A 8 18.79 10.81 2.24
N ARG A 9 19.89 10.76 2.99
CA ARG A 9 21.21 10.40 2.44
C ARG A 9 21.24 8.99 1.82
N ALA A 10 20.46 8.06 2.34
CA ALA A 10 20.40 6.72 1.79
C ALA A 10 19.61 6.69 0.46
N ILE A 11 18.50 7.43 0.38
CA ILE A 11 17.69 7.57 -0.83
C ILE A 11 18.50 8.21 -1.96
N TYR A 12 19.33 9.22 -1.66
CA TYR A 12 20.20 9.87 -2.64
C TYR A 12 21.59 9.23 -2.75
N GLY A 13 21.81 8.10 -2.10
CA GLY A 13 23.08 7.38 -2.06
C GLY A 13 23.19 6.24 -3.08
N THR A 14 23.95 5.24 -2.72
CA THR A 14 24.12 4.02 -3.51
C THR A 14 23.00 3.00 -3.22
N ASP A 15 22.82 2.02 -4.10
CA ASP A 15 21.88 0.90 -3.91
C ASP A 15 22.12 0.17 -2.58
N ALA A 16 23.37 -0.01 -2.18
CA ALA A 16 23.72 -0.63 -0.91
C ALA A 16 23.32 0.23 0.29
N ALA A 17 23.54 1.54 0.23
CA ALA A 17 23.12 2.49 1.28
C ALA A 17 21.60 2.52 1.40
N PHE A 18 20.89 2.55 0.27
CA PHE A 18 19.44 2.48 0.21
C PHE A 18 18.91 1.18 0.83
N ALA A 19 19.40 0.02 0.39
CA ALA A 19 18.99 -1.29 0.89
C ALA A 19 19.26 -1.50 2.40
N ASN A 20 20.29 -0.84 2.92
CA ASN A 20 20.60 -0.91 4.35
C ASN A 20 19.62 -0.10 5.23
N LYS A 21 18.98 0.94 4.68
CA LYS A 21 18.10 1.84 5.45
C LYS A 21 16.64 1.70 5.13
N VAL A 22 16.29 1.16 3.97
CA VAL A 22 14.91 1.04 3.50
C VAL A 22 14.54 -0.43 3.36
N ASP A 23 13.35 -0.79 3.81
CA ASP A 23 12.69 -2.02 3.39
C ASP A 23 12.14 -1.81 1.98
N ILE A 24 12.91 -2.30 1.00
CA ILE A 24 12.65 -2.04 -0.43
C ILE A 24 11.32 -2.64 -0.86
N GLU A 25 10.93 -3.78 -0.28
CA GLU A 25 9.68 -4.44 -0.62
C GLU A 25 8.47 -3.60 -0.17
N SER A 26 8.47 -3.09 1.04
CA SER A 26 7.40 -2.21 1.52
C SER A 26 7.30 -0.94 0.68
N ALA A 27 8.43 -0.34 0.33
CA ALA A 27 8.48 0.84 -0.52
C ALA A 27 7.94 0.57 -1.93
N ALA A 28 8.31 -0.56 -2.54
CA ALA A 28 7.83 -0.96 -3.87
C ALA A 28 6.32 -1.23 -3.87
N ARG A 29 5.81 -1.96 -2.88
CA ARG A 29 4.37 -2.23 -2.73
C ARG A 29 3.58 -0.95 -2.50
N PHE A 30 4.06 -0.07 -1.63
CA PHE A 30 3.46 1.25 -1.41
C PHE A 30 3.37 2.03 -2.73
N TYR A 31 4.48 2.10 -3.47
CA TYR A 31 4.53 2.80 -4.75
C TYR A 31 3.54 2.22 -5.77
N ILE A 32 3.45 0.89 -5.91
CA ILE A 32 2.49 0.24 -6.79
C ILE A 32 1.06 0.66 -6.44
N VAL A 33 0.67 0.61 -5.17
CA VAL A 33 -0.68 0.96 -4.73
C VAL A 33 -1.00 2.42 -5.04
N GLN A 34 -0.08 3.34 -4.78
CA GLN A 34 -0.31 4.76 -5.01
C GLN A 34 -0.43 5.08 -6.51
N GLU A 35 0.44 4.53 -7.34
CA GLU A 35 0.37 4.70 -8.80
C GLU A 35 -0.86 4.01 -9.40
N LEU A 36 -1.21 2.82 -8.91
CA LEU A 36 -2.40 2.09 -9.36
C LEU A 36 -3.68 2.86 -9.07
N MET A 37 -3.79 3.38 -7.85
CA MET A 37 -4.98 4.10 -7.40
C MET A 37 -5.01 5.57 -7.84
N GLY A 38 -3.95 6.08 -8.44
CA GLY A 38 -3.87 7.48 -8.84
C GLY A 38 -3.99 8.44 -7.67
N ASN A 39 -3.38 8.08 -6.52
CA ASN A 39 -3.49 8.87 -5.30
C ASN A 39 -2.51 10.04 -5.31
N ARG A 40 -3.01 11.22 -5.67
CA ARG A 40 -2.21 12.43 -5.82
C ARG A 40 -1.59 12.94 -4.52
N GLU A 41 -2.19 12.65 -3.37
CA GLU A 41 -1.71 13.14 -2.08
C GLU A 41 -0.62 12.26 -1.47
N SER A 42 -0.39 11.08 -2.05
CA SER A 42 0.46 10.04 -1.48
C SER A 42 1.93 10.38 -1.31
N TYR A 43 2.43 11.40 -1.98
CA TYR A 43 3.87 11.71 -1.99
C TYR A 43 4.22 13.06 -1.36
N HIS A 44 3.25 13.78 -0.82
CA HIS A 44 3.50 15.10 -0.21
C HIS A 44 2.66 15.38 1.06
N GLY A 45 1.47 14.81 1.20
CA GLY A 45 0.58 15.06 2.33
C GLY A 45 0.28 13.80 3.13
N SER A 46 -0.35 12.83 2.48
CA SER A 46 -0.87 11.60 3.10
C SER A 46 0.12 10.43 2.94
N CYS A 47 1.41 10.68 3.08
CA CYS A 47 2.48 9.70 2.99
C CYS A 47 2.99 9.33 4.37
N TYR A 48 2.83 8.08 4.75
CA TYR A 48 3.33 7.54 6.01
C TYR A 48 4.48 6.58 5.76
N PHE A 49 5.48 6.68 6.62
CA PHE A 49 6.55 5.72 6.74
C PHE A 49 7.02 5.67 8.20
N TYR A 50 7.48 4.53 8.63
CA TYR A 50 7.87 4.31 10.02
C TYR A 50 9.15 3.48 10.10
N LYS A 51 9.76 3.53 11.25
CA LYS A 51 10.95 2.77 11.59
C LYS A 51 10.81 2.27 13.02
N ASP A 52 11.13 1.00 13.24
CA ASP A 52 11.22 0.44 14.58
C ASP A 52 12.42 1.00 15.35
N MET A 53 12.44 0.76 16.64
CA MET A 53 13.57 1.13 17.50
C MET A 53 14.80 0.27 17.15
N GLY A 54 15.96 0.89 17.20
CA GLY A 54 17.24 0.25 16.93
C GLY A 54 18.04 0.95 15.83
N ALA A 55 19.37 0.88 15.92
CA ALA A 55 20.27 1.54 14.97
C ALA A 55 20.15 0.95 13.55
N ASP A 56 19.98 -0.36 13.46
CA ASP A 56 19.93 -1.11 12.20
C ASP A 56 18.51 -1.35 11.68
N ALA A 57 17.48 -0.85 12.38
CA ALA A 57 16.10 -0.98 11.92
C ALA A 57 15.92 -0.20 10.61
N LYS A 58 15.19 -0.82 9.67
CA LYS A 58 14.88 -0.21 8.38
C LYS A 58 13.64 0.67 8.46
N TRP A 59 13.53 1.56 7.49
CA TRP A 59 12.33 2.33 7.22
C TRP A 59 11.37 1.53 6.36
N PHE A 60 10.10 1.51 6.75
CA PHE A 60 8.98 0.89 6.03
C PHE A 60 8.05 1.97 5.52
N TRP A 61 7.57 1.85 4.28
CA TRP A 61 6.52 2.69 3.71
C TRP A 61 5.15 2.11 4.02
N GLY A 62 4.25 2.97 4.48
CA GLY A 62 2.90 2.62 4.90
C GLY A 62 2.61 3.07 6.34
N PRO A 63 1.38 2.83 6.82
CA PRO A 63 0.26 2.29 6.06
C PRO A 63 -0.20 3.23 4.94
N VAL A 64 -0.92 2.69 3.95
CA VAL A 64 -1.59 3.52 2.94
C VAL A 64 -2.73 4.27 3.59
N TRP A 65 -2.93 5.53 3.20
CA TRP A 65 -3.87 6.44 3.85
C TRP A 65 -4.45 7.43 2.84
N ASP A 66 -5.69 7.86 3.07
CA ASP A 66 -6.37 8.95 2.40
C ASP A 66 -6.45 8.80 0.86
N PHE A 67 -7.36 7.92 0.44
CA PHE A 67 -7.67 7.71 -0.98
C PHE A 67 -8.87 8.54 -1.45
N GLY A 68 -9.27 9.57 -0.71
CA GLY A 68 -10.41 10.43 -1.06
C GLY A 68 -10.27 11.11 -2.42
N ASN A 69 -9.04 11.46 -2.80
CA ASN A 69 -8.69 12.07 -4.08
C ASN A 69 -8.10 11.07 -5.10
N SER A 70 -8.36 9.77 -4.92
CA SER A 70 -7.90 8.72 -5.83
C SER A 70 -8.89 8.46 -6.96
N LEU A 71 -8.41 7.80 -8.01
CA LEU A 71 -9.19 7.39 -9.17
C LEU A 71 -9.81 8.55 -10.00
N PHE A 72 -9.52 9.79 -9.64
CA PHE A 72 -9.92 10.96 -10.41
C PHE A 72 -8.79 11.36 -11.37
N ASN A 73 -9.13 11.67 -12.62
CA ASN A 73 -8.18 12.10 -13.64
C ASN A 73 -6.98 11.15 -13.76
N MET A 74 -7.27 9.87 -13.96
CA MET A 74 -6.30 8.81 -14.18
C MET A 74 -5.60 9.00 -15.54
N ASN A 75 -4.78 10.05 -15.67
CA ASN A 75 -3.97 10.28 -16.85
C ASN A 75 -2.97 9.14 -17.04
N GLN A 76 -2.50 8.94 -18.26
CA GLN A 76 -1.42 8.00 -18.58
C GLN A 76 -0.04 8.61 -18.26
N THR A 77 0.10 9.12 -17.04
CA THR A 77 1.31 9.75 -16.49
C THR A 77 1.61 9.17 -15.11
N TRP A 78 2.83 9.35 -14.65
CA TRP A 78 3.19 8.98 -13.28
C TRP A 78 2.58 9.96 -12.28
N ILE A 79 1.97 9.45 -11.22
CA ILE A 79 1.37 10.30 -10.18
C ILE A 79 2.42 11.14 -9.47
N TYR A 80 3.60 10.56 -9.20
CA TYR A 80 4.68 11.31 -8.58
C TYR A 80 5.24 12.46 -9.44
N GLU A 81 5.01 12.44 -10.77
CA GLU A 81 5.41 13.51 -11.70
C GLU A 81 4.35 14.61 -11.87
N GLU A 82 3.10 14.35 -11.47
CA GLU A 82 2.00 15.32 -11.63
C GLU A 82 2.09 16.53 -10.69
N PHE A 83 2.98 16.50 -9.69
CA PHE A 83 3.12 17.58 -8.73
C PHE A 83 4.22 18.57 -9.09
N PRO A 84 4.01 19.88 -8.81
CA PRO A 84 5.02 20.91 -9.06
C PRO A 84 6.32 20.71 -8.26
N TYR A 85 6.32 19.81 -7.29
CA TYR A 85 7.48 19.40 -6.49
C TYR A 85 8.11 18.08 -6.94
N ALA A 86 7.68 17.52 -8.06
CA ALA A 86 8.15 16.24 -8.57
C ALA A 86 9.68 16.10 -8.62
N PRO A 87 10.47 17.10 -9.03
CA PRO A 87 11.93 17.00 -9.05
C PRO A 87 12.57 16.81 -7.67
N GLN A 88 11.84 17.15 -6.62
CA GLN A 88 12.28 17.01 -5.21
C GLN A 88 11.66 15.79 -4.53
N ASN A 89 10.86 15.04 -5.27
CA ASN A 89 10.18 13.88 -4.73
C ASN A 89 11.15 12.71 -4.58
N PHE A 90 11.26 12.21 -3.35
CA PHE A 90 12.07 11.05 -3.01
C PHE A 90 11.72 9.79 -3.84
N VAL A 91 10.49 9.67 -4.34
CA VAL A 91 10.05 8.54 -5.18
C VAL A 91 10.79 8.54 -6.52
N GLY A 92 10.93 9.70 -7.16
CA GLY A 92 11.74 9.82 -8.37
C GLY A 92 13.16 9.32 -8.16
N GLN A 93 13.76 9.66 -7.01
CA GLN A 93 15.09 9.19 -6.65
C GLN A 93 15.13 7.69 -6.32
N MET A 94 14.12 7.14 -5.62
CA MET A 94 14.05 5.69 -5.38
C MET A 94 14.02 4.90 -6.68
N ASN A 95 13.34 5.41 -7.71
CA ASN A 95 13.26 4.76 -9.03
C ASN A 95 14.61 4.73 -9.78
N THR A 96 15.63 5.44 -9.34
CA THR A 96 16.99 5.35 -9.92
C THR A 96 17.81 4.18 -9.39
N HIS A 97 17.35 3.51 -8.32
CA HIS A 97 18.04 2.36 -7.75
C HIS A 97 17.65 1.06 -8.45
N ASP A 98 18.64 0.31 -8.93
CA ASP A 98 18.41 -0.97 -9.63
C ASP A 98 17.72 -2.00 -8.74
N ASN A 99 18.10 -2.08 -7.46
CA ASN A 99 17.51 -3.01 -6.50
C ASN A 99 16.03 -2.67 -6.20
N PHE A 100 15.67 -1.39 -6.18
CA PHE A 100 14.28 -0.96 -6.07
C PHE A 100 13.49 -1.38 -7.31
N HIS A 101 14.02 -1.08 -8.50
CA HIS A 101 13.35 -1.39 -9.75
C HIS A 101 13.12 -2.90 -9.92
N GLN A 102 14.11 -3.73 -9.61
CA GLN A 102 13.98 -5.19 -9.65
C GLN A 102 12.90 -5.69 -8.67
N THR A 103 12.86 -5.14 -7.46
CA THR A 103 11.86 -5.49 -6.45
C THR A 103 10.47 -5.04 -6.88
N LEU A 104 10.37 -3.83 -7.44
CA LEU A 104 9.14 -3.29 -7.99
C LEU A 104 8.53 -4.20 -9.07
N ILE A 105 9.34 -4.64 -10.03
CA ILE A 105 8.87 -5.53 -11.10
C ILE A 105 8.37 -6.87 -10.54
N LYS A 106 9.08 -7.47 -9.57
CA LYS A 106 8.64 -8.71 -8.92
C LYS A 106 7.31 -8.51 -8.16
N ALA A 107 7.20 -7.42 -7.40
CA ALA A 107 5.97 -7.10 -6.66
C ALA A 107 4.79 -6.81 -7.61
N TRP A 108 5.04 -6.15 -8.74
CA TRP A 108 4.05 -5.91 -9.78
C TRP A 108 3.56 -7.20 -10.44
N GLN A 109 4.46 -8.12 -10.77
CA GLN A 109 4.11 -9.42 -11.32
C GLN A 109 3.26 -10.24 -10.33
N HIS A 110 3.64 -10.21 -9.04
CA HIS A 110 2.84 -10.84 -7.98
C HIS A 110 1.43 -10.25 -7.90
N PHE A 111 1.32 -8.91 -7.89
CA PHE A 111 0.03 -8.23 -7.91
C PHE A 111 -0.83 -8.67 -9.09
N LEU A 112 -0.28 -8.68 -10.30
CA LEU A 112 -1.03 -9.09 -11.50
C LEU A 112 -1.54 -10.53 -11.42
N TYR A 113 -0.76 -11.41 -10.83
CA TYR A 113 -1.09 -12.83 -10.78
C TYR A 113 -2.10 -13.18 -9.68
N TYR A 114 -1.92 -12.62 -8.48
CA TYR A 114 -2.70 -13.02 -7.31
C TYR A 114 -3.85 -12.07 -7.00
N GLU A 115 -3.58 -10.77 -6.95
CA GLU A 115 -4.56 -9.80 -6.48
C GLU A 115 -5.44 -9.28 -7.62
N TYR A 116 -4.84 -8.91 -8.75
CA TYR A 116 -5.57 -8.37 -9.89
C TYR A 116 -6.52 -9.40 -10.52
N ALA A 117 -6.21 -10.68 -10.44
CA ALA A 117 -7.10 -11.73 -10.92
C ALA A 117 -8.45 -11.78 -10.17
N ASN A 118 -8.45 -11.38 -8.91
CA ASN A 118 -9.59 -11.53 -7.99
C ASN A 118 -10.26 -10.21 -7.60
N TYR A 119 -9.68 -9.05 -7.90
CA TYR A 119 -10.17 -7.77 -7.38
C TYR A 119 -11.59 -7.42 -7.87
N LYS A 120 -11.97 -7.84 -9.08
CA LYS A 120 -13.30 -7.53 -9.65
C LYS A 120 -14.43 -8.23 -8.89
N SER A 121 -14.26 -9.52 -8.57
CA SER A 121 -15.22 -10.25 -7.76
C SER A 121 -15.31 -9.63 -6.37
N TYR A 122 -14.16 -9.35 -5.75
CA TYR A 122 -14.12 -8.69 -4.45
C TYR A 122 -14.86 -7.36 -4.43
N LEU A 123 -14.61 -6.47 -5.38
CA LEU A 123 -15.30 -5.17 -5.46
C LEU A 123 -16.80 -5.32 -5.73
N THR A 124 -17.18 -6.27 -6.58
CA THR A 124 -18.59 -6.54 -6.89
C THR A 124 -19.32 -7.06 -5.66
N ASP A 125 -18.74 -8.01 -4.95
CA ASP A 125 -19.31 -8.57 -3.72
C ASP A 125 -19.41 -7.50 -2.63
N TYR A 126 -18.39 -6.66 -2.51
CA TYR A 126 -18.39 -5.54 -1.57
C TYR A 126 -19.48 -4.52 -1.91
N ALA A 127 -19.66 -4.14 -3.18
CA ALA A 127 -20.71 -3.24 -3.61
C ALA A 127 -22.11 -3.78 -3.27
N ASN A 128 -22.32 -5.09 -3.47
CA ASN A 128 -23.57 -5.74 -3.08
C ASN A 128 -23.77 -5.73 -1.57
N HIS A 129 -22.70 -5.97 -0.81
CA HIS A 129 -22.75 -5.97 0.65
C HIS A 129 -23.14 -4.61 1.24
N ILE A 130 -22.66 -3.50 0.68
CA ILE A 130 -22.95 -2.14 1.18
C ILE A 130 -24.20 -1.50 0.57
N ALA A 131 -24.90 -2.15 -0.37
CA ALA A 131 -26.00 -1.55 -1.12
C ALA A 131 -27.12 -1.01 -0.23
N ALA A 132 -27.53 -1.75 0.80
CA ALA A 132 -28.58 -1.32 1.74
C ALA A 132 -28.12 -0.10 2.57
N ALA A 133 -26.87 -0.10 3.02
CA ALA A 133 -26.30 1.03 3.76
C ALA A 133 -26.22 2.29 2.87
N ALA A 134 -25.83 2.15 1.61
CA ALA A 134 -25.78 3.26 0.65
C ALA A 134 -27.17 3.85 0.36
N ALA A 135 -28.20 3.00 0.27
CA ALA A 135 -29.58 3.47 0.12
C ALA A 135 -30.04 4.29 1.34
N ASN A 136 -29.71 3.83 2.55
CA ASN A 136 -30.02 4.57 3.79
C ASN A 136 -29.23 5.88 3.86
N ASP A 137 -27.96 5.88 3.48
CA ASP A 137 -27.13 7.09 3.41
C ASP A 137 -27.74 8.10 2.44
N LYS A 138 -28.16 7.66 1.26
CA LYS A 138 -28.86 8.50 0.28
C LYS A 138 -30.17 9.09 0.81
N ALA A 139 -30.93 8.32 1.58
CA ALA A 139 -32.15 8.80 2.20
C ALA A 139 -31.87 9.88 3.26
N CYS A 140 -30.79 9.72 4.04
CA CYS A 140 -30.37 10.71 5.04
C CYS A 140 -29.72 11.95 4.41
N TRP A 141 -28.96 11.77 3.33
CA TRP A 141 -28.17 12.80 2.68
C TRP A 141 -28.46 12.90 1.17
N PRO A 142 -29.66 13.38 0.76
CA PRO A 142 -30.09 13.30 -0.64
C PRO A 142 -29.18 14.00 -1.65
N ASN A 143 -28.41 15.01 -1.20
CA ASN A 143 -27.53 15.79 -2.07
C ASN A 143 -26.12 15.20 -2.19
N TYR A 144 -25.72 14.30 -1.29
CA TYR A 144 -24.33 13.79 -1.20
C TYR A 144 -24.25 12.28 -1.36
N GLY A 145 -25.20 11.52 -0.84
CA GLY A 145 -25.22 10.07 -0.91
C GLY A 145 -25.41 9.54 -2.34
N ASN A 146 -24.89 8.36 -2.61
CA ASN A 146 -25.07 7.64 -3.86
C ASN A 146 -25.63 6.25 -3.58
N ASP A 147 -26.80 5.97 -4.12
CA ASP A 147 -27.51 4.68 -3.99
C ASP A 147 -27.16 3.69 -5.10
N ASN A 148 -26.49 4.13 -6.16
CA ASN A 148 -26.10 3.26 -7.27
C ASN A 148 -24.66 2.75 -7.12
N VAL A 149 -24.40 2.03 -6.03
CA VAL A 149 -23.06 1.50 -5.73
C VAL A 149 -22.57 0.48 -6.74
N GLN A 150 -23.50 -0.26 -7.39
CA GLN A 150 -23.15 -1.23 -8.43
C GLN A 150 -22.60 -0.53 -9.68
N GLN A 151 -23.19 0.60 -10.08
CA GLN A 151 -22.65 1.36 -11.21
C GLN A 151 -21.31 1.99 -10.84
N ARG A 152 -21.18 2.55 -9.65
CA ARG A 152 -19.90 3.08 -9.17
C ARG A 152 -18.81 2.00 -9.09
N CYS A 153 -19.16 0.80 -8.69
CA CYS A 153 -18.24 -0.34 -8.71
C CYS A 153 -17.74 -0.63 -10.12
N LYS A 154 -18.62 -0.65 -11.12
CA LYS A 154 -18.23 -0.84 -12.53
C LYS A 154 -17.31 0.29 -13.02
N ASP A 155 -17.61 1.53 -12.66
CA ASP A 155 -16.79 2.69 -13.02
C ASP A 155 -15.38 2.58 -12.43
N VAL A 156 -15.27 2.20 -11.15
CA VAL A 156 -13.99 1.96 -10.46
C VAL A 156 -13.21 0.82 -11.12
N ILE A 157 -13.87 -0.30 -11.44
CA ILE A 157 -13.25 -1.42 -12.13
C ILE A 157 -12.67 -0.97 -13.48
N ASN A 158 -13.42 -0.21 -14.27
CA ASN A 158 -12.97 0.31 -15.55
C ASN A 158 -11.75 1.26 -15.41
N LEU A 159 -11.75 2.12 -14.39
CA LEU A 159 -10.62 3.02 -14.12
C LEU A 159 -9.36 2.22 -13.76
N ILE A 160 -9.48 1.24 -12.86
CA ILE A 160 -8.37 0.37 -12.46
C ILE A 160 -7.86 -0.44 -13.65
N ASP A 161 -8.74 -1.04 -14.46
CA ASP A 161 -8.35 -1.81 -15.65
C ASP A 161 -7.55 -0.95 -16.64
N ASN A 162 -8.00 0.27 -16.89
CA ASN A 162 -7.29 1.19 -17.78
C ASN A 162 -5.92 1.58 -17.20
N ARG A 163 -5.86 1.79 -15.89
CA ARG A 163 -4.59 2.11 -15.23
C ARG A 163 -3.63 0.92 -15.27
N VAL A 164 -4.11 -0.28 -14.98
CA VAL A 164 -3.31 -1.51 -15.10
C VAL A 164 -2.80 -1.70 -16.53
N LYS A 165 -3.65 -1.46 -17.53
CA LYS A 165 -3.23 -1.53 -18.94
C LYS A 165 -2.07 -0.59 -19.25
N TRP A 166 -2.11 0.63 -18.75
CA TRP A 166 -1.01 1.59 -18.91
C TRP A 166 0.24 1.18 -18.13
N LEU A 167 0.10 0.78 -16.86
CA LEU A 167 1.23 0.33 -16.03
C LEU A 167 1.92 -0.91 -16.59
N LYS A 168 1.18 -1.81 -17.25
CA LYS A 168 1.77 -2.93 -18.01
C LYS A 168 2.73 -2.48 -19.10
N THR A 169 2.49 -1.34 -19.74
CA THR A 169 3.43 -0.80 -20.72
C THR A 169 4.73 -0.29 -20.11
N LYS A 170 4.75 -0.08 -18.76
CA LYS A 170 5.89 0.45 -18.01
C LYS A 170 6.63 -0.65 -17.26
N TRP A 171 5.89 -1.55 -16.62
CA TRP A 171 6.44 -2.59 -15.72
C TRP A 171 6.31 -4.01 -16.29
N GLY A 172 5.71 -4.12 -17.49
CA GLY A 172 5.48 -5.42 -18.11
C GLY A 172 4.24 -6.14 -17.59
N ASP A 173 3.85 -7.21 -18.29
CA ASP A 173 2.74 -8.09 -17.92
C ASP A 173 3.18 -9.55 -17.78
N GLY A 174 4.49 -9.76 -17.59
CA GLY A 174 5.08 -11.07 -17.43
C GLY A 174 4.47 -11.85 -16.26
N LYS A 175 4.43 -13.18 -16.40
CA LYS A 175 4.06 -14.05 -15.28
C LYS A 175 5.16 -13.98 -14.23
N PRO A 176 4.80 -14.01 -12.91
CA PRO A 176 5.80 -14.13 -11.88
C PRO A 176 6.63 -15.38 -12.12
N ASP A 177 7.92 -15.29 -11.82
CA ASP A 177 8.76 -16.48 -11.74
C ASP A 177 8.19 -17.38 -10.62
N PRO A 178 7.71 -18.60 -10.93
CA PRO A 178 7.16 -19.50 -9.92
C PRO A 178 8.17 -19.90 -8.83
N GLY A 179 9.47 -19.61 -9.01
CA GLY A 179 10.52 -19.77 -8.01
C GLY A 179 10.90 -18.47 -7.29
N ALA A 180 10.41 -17.32 -7.72
CA ALA A 180 10.60 -16.06 -7.02
C ALA A 180 9.61 -15.99 -5.84
N ASP A 181 9.96 -16.68 -4.75
CA ASP A 181 9.31 -16.50 -3.46
C ASP A 181 9.44 -15.02 -3.07
N ILE A 182 8.41 -14.23 -3.37
CA ILE A 182 8.14 -13.03 -2.60
C ILE A 182 7.82 -13.61 -1.23
N LYS A 183 8.82 -13.63 -0.35
CA LYS A 183 8.60 -13.98 1.05
C LYS A 183 7.37 -13.22 1.47
N THR A 184 6.27 -13.92 1.67
CA THR A 184 5.09 -13.36 2.35
C THR A 184 5.70 -12.59 3.49
N MET A 185 5.41 -11.29 3.63
CA MET A 185 5.92 -10.51 4.75
C MET A 185 5.45 -11.24 6.02
N THR A 186 6.20 -12.24 6.41
CA THR A 186 6.26 -12.61 7.80
C THR A 186 6.77 -11.32 8.42
N GLN A 187 5.84 -10.59 9.03
CA GLN A 187 6.15 -9.45 9.90
C GLN A 187 7.51 -9.76 10.50
N GLY A 188 8.49 -8.90 10.19
CA GLY A 188 9.86 -9.15 10.59
C GLY A 188 9.85 -9.66 12.01
N SER A 189 10.55 -10.72 12.27
CA SER A 189 10.51 -11.48 13.51
C SER A 189 11.09 -10.66 14.69
N THR A 190 10.34 -9.65 15.06
CA THR A 190 10.54 -8.91 16.29
C THR A 190 9.17 -8.78 16.92
N SER A 191 8.92 -9.63 17.91
CA SER A 191 7.72 -9.66 18.74
C SER A 191 6.41 -9.69 17.94
N CYS A 192 5.95 -10.88 17.60
CA CYS A 192 4.63 -11.09 16.99
C CYS A 192 3.54 -10.64 17.96
N HIS A 193 3.16 -9.36 17.88
CA HIS A 193 2.01 -8.84 18.61
C HIS A 193 0.75 -9.22 17.83
N ARG A 194 0.04 -10.22 18.26
CA ARG A 194 -1.21 -10.65 17.64
C ARG A 194 -2.37 -10.32 18.58
N LYS A 195 -3.33 -9.54 18.08
CA LYS A 195 -4.63 -9.40 18.75
C LYS A 195 -5.42 -10.69 18.56
N VAL A 196 -5.90 -11.28 19.62
CA VAL A 196 -6.73 -12.49 19.63
C VAL A 196 -8.00 -12.24 20.43
N LEU A 197 -9.10 -12.80 19.99
CA LEU A 197 -10.36 -12.77 20.75
C LEU A 197 -10.51 -14.16 21.38
N GLU A 198 -10.35 -14.23 22.70
CA GLU A 198 -10.52 -15.44 23.48
C GLU A 198 -11.56 -15.19 24.59
N ASN A 199 -12.52 -16.09 24.74
CA ASN A 199 -13.59 -15.96 25.74
C ASN A 199 -14.31 -14.60 25.75
N ASN A 200 -14.54 -14.05 24.55
CA ASN A 200 -15.15 -12.73 24.35
C ASN A 200 -14.32 -11.55 24.87
N GLN A 201 -13.03 -11.76 25.14
CA GLN A 201 -12.06 -10.71 25.53
C GLN A 201 -11.03 -10.50 24.43
N LEU A 202 -10.75 -9.24 24.11
CA LEU A 202 -9.67 -8.87 23.22
C LEU A 202 -8.34 -8.88 23.99
N LEU A 203 -7.45 -9.77 23.57
CA LEU A 203 -6.15 -9.97 24.19
C LEU A 203 -5.03 -9.68 23.19
N ILE A 204 -3.82 -9.42 23.71
CA ILE A 204 -2.61 -9.24 22.92
C ILE A 204 -1.67 -10.40 23.22
N ARG A 205 -1.32 -11.19 22.21
CA ARG A 205 -0.32 -12.25 22.34
C ARG A 205 1.04 -11.72 21.86
N VAL A 206 2.04 -11.81 22.75
CA VAL A 206 3.42 -11.33 22.50
C VAL A 206 4.38 -12.45 22.88
N ASN A 207 5.15 -12.96 21.95
CA ASN A 207 6.18 -13.99 22.20
C ASN A 207 5.69 -15.18 23.05
N GLY A 208 4.48 -15.66 22.80
CA GLY A 208 3.88 -16.77 23.52
C GLY A 208 3.16 -16.40 24.84
N SER A 209 3.31 -15.18 25.32
CA SER A 209 2.58 -14.67 26.48
C SER A 209 1.33 -13.90 26.06
N VAL A 210 0.29 -13.95 26.88
CA VAL A 210 -1.00 -13.30 26.63
C VAL A 210 -1.21 -12.16 27.62
N TYR A 211 -1.65 -11.01 27.11
CA TYR A 211 -1.88 -9.79 27.90
C TYR A 211 -3.27 -9.23 27.62
N THR A 212 -3.86 -8.59 28.62
CA THR A 212 -5.05 -7.76 28.44
C THR A 212 -4.70 -6.50 27.63
N MET A 213 -5.72 -5.78 27.13
CA MET A 213 -5.53 -4.49 26.48
C MET A 213 -4.89 -3.43 27.39
N GLN A 214 -4.95 -3.63 28.71
CA GLN A 214 -4.32 -2.77 29.73
C GLN A 214 -2.87 -3.19 30.05
N GLY A 215 -2.36 -4.23 29.37
CA GLY A 215 -0.98 -4.70 29.55
C GLY A 215 -0.79 -5.70 30.70
N THR A 216 -1.86 -6.17 31.37
CA THR A 216 -1.77 -7.19 32.41
C THR A 216 -1.59 -8.57 31.76
N ARG A 217 -0.57 -9.32 32.18
CA ARG A 217 -0.34 -10.69 31.70
C ARG A 217 -1.45 -11.60 32.21
N VAL A 218 -2.03 -12.40 31.32
CA VAL A 218 -3.15 -13.32 31.65
C VAL A 218 -2.64 -14.73 31.92
N GLU A 219 -1.48 -15.09 31.33
CA GLU A 219 -0.65 -16.29 31.63
C GLU A 219 0.58 -16.35 30.73
#